data_34612e3c5e195cfbd06de44a7446111e
#
_entry.id   34612e3c5e195cfbd06de44a7446111e
#
_cell.length_a   1.000
_cell.length_b   1.000
_cell.length_c   1.000
_cell.angle_alpha   90.00
_cell.angle_beta   90.00
_cell.angle_gamma   90.00
#
_symmetry.space_group_name_H-M   'P 1'
#
loop_
_entity.id
_entity.type
_entity.pdbx_description
1 polymer ?
#
loop_
_entity_poly.entity_id
_entity_poly.type
_entity_poly.pdbx_seq_one_letter_code
_entity_poly.pdbx_strand_id
1 'polypeptide(L)'
;MEVKSWTTSTIRKETHPIIKPLPNTLEYTFLGEECTLPVIISSSLNDEEKYKLLDVLKEYKGALGWTIADIKGINPVDCMHYIHLDENAKPTREMQCRLHPNMKEVVRIKVLKQLDAGIIYLISDSSWVSPVQVVPKTSGVTVVINADNELIPTRVTTGWCVCIDYRKLNSVTRKNHFSFTIYRSNVW
;
A
#
# COMPACT_ATOMS: atom_id res chain seq x y z
N MET A 1 5.23 12.69 33.94
CA MET A 1 4.58 11.64 33.09
C MET A 1 5.56 11.34 31.97
N GLU A 2 6.36 10.31 32.16
CA GLU A 2 7.45 9.96 31.22
C GLU A 2 6.87 9.32 29.97
N VAL A 3 7.12 9.94 28.83
CA VAL A 3 6.82 9.36 27.51
C VAL A 3 7.89 8.31 27.25
N LYS A 4 7.54 7.02 27.42
CA LYS A 4 8.41 5.91 27.03
C LYS A 4 8.65 6.00 25.52
N SER A 5 9.87 6.27 25.14
CA SER A 5 10.34 6.16 23.76
C SER A 5 10.28 4.69 23.35
N TRP A 6 9.37 4.38 22.46
CA TRP A 6 9.33 3.08 21.79
C TRP A 6 10.40 3.06 20.72
N THR A 7 11.61 2.69 21.12
CA THR A 7 12.64 2.29 20.16
C THR A 7 12.26 0.90 19.64
N THR A 8 11.54 0.87 18.56
CA THR A 8 11.27 -0.38 17.85
C THR A 8 12.49 -0.73 17.03
N SER A 9 13.39 -1.50 17.62
CA SER A 9 14.36 -2.25 16.83
C SER A 9 13.64 -3.41 16.15
N THR A 10 12.95 -3.11 15.06
CA THR A 10 12.36 -4.15 14.22
C THR A 10 13.51 -4.82 13.48
N ILE A 11 13.92 -5.97 13.98
CA ILE A 11 14.79 -6.90 13.27
C ILE A 11 14.13 -7.15 11.91
N ARG A 12 14.71 -6.62 10.85
CA ARG A 12 14.34 -6.93 9.47
C ARG A 12 14.57 -8.43 9.29
N LYS A 13 13.52 -9.23 9.39
CA LYS A 13 13.55 -10.58 8.85
C LYS A 13 13.60 -10.41 7.33
N GLU A 14 14.75 -10.62 6.77
CA GLU A 14 14.95 -10.76 5.33
C GLU A 14 14.17 -11.99 4.88
N THR A 15 12.92 -11.77 4.50
CA THR A 15 12.10 -12.84 3.91
C THR A 15 12.48 -12.94 2.46
N HIS A 16 12.91 -14.13 2.03
CA HIS A 16 13.12 -14.41 0.61
C HIS A 16 11.88 -14.01 -0.18
N PRO A 17 12.03 -13.23 -1.24
CA PRO A 17 10.90 -12.76 -2.01
C PRO A 17 10.22 -13.95 -2.71
N ILE A 18 8.89 -13.96 -2.72
CA ILE A 18 8.12 -14.91 -3.53
C ILE A 18 8.26 -14.50 -4.99
N ILE A 19 9.08 -15.23 -5.72
CA ILE A 19 9.35 -14.99 -7.15
C ILE A 19 8.17 -15.52 -7.96
N LYS A 20 7.55 -14.64 -8.74
CA LYS A 20 6.50 -15.01 -9.69
C LYS A 20 7.09 -15.28 -11.07
N PRO A 21 6.51 -16.20 -11.88
CA PRO A 21 6.97 -16.41 -13.23
C PRO A 21 6.87 -15.12 -14.05
N LEU A 22 7.93 -14.80 -14.79
CA LEU A 22 8.00 -13.65 -15.68
C LEU A 22 7.84 -14.05 -17.15
N PRO A 23 7.39 -13.13 -18.01
CA PRO A 23 7.49 -13.30 -19.47
C PRO A 23 8.95 -13.43 -19.90
N ASN A 24 9.20 -14.08 -21.05
CA ASN A 24 10.55 -14.30 -21.57
C ASN A 24 11.33 -13.01 -21.90
N THR A 25 10.66 -11.86 -21.94
CA THR A 25 11.27 -10.55 -22.18
C THR A 25 11.86 -9.92 -20.92
N LEU A 26 11.62 -10.52 -19.76
CA LEU A 26 12.05 -9.99 -18.46
C LEU A 26 12.80 -11.08 -17.67
N GLU A 27 13.74 -10.65 -16.84
CA GLU A 27 14.46 -11.53 -15.93
C GLU A 27 14.61 -10.89 -14.53
N TYR A 28 14.76 -11.76 -13.52
CA TYR A 28 15.10 -11.31 -12.17
C TYR A 28 16.61 -11.17 -12.03
N THR A 29 17.00 -10.09 -11.35
CA THR A 29 18.35 -9.95 -10.81
C THR A 29 18.25 -9.45 -9.36
N PHE A 30 19.33 -9.55 -8.59
CA PHE A 30 19.33 -9.26 -7.17
C PHE A 30 20.40 -8.23 -6.82
N LEU A 31 20.03 -7.22 -6.04
CA LEU A 31 20.94 -6.16 -5.59
C LEU A 31 21.56 -6.45 -4.22
N GLY A 32 21.06 -7.46 -3.51
CA GLY A 32 21.56 -7.90 -2.21
C GLY A 32 22.25 -9.24 -2.27
N GLU A 33 22.90 -9.61 -1.17
CA GLU A 33 23.47 -10.93 -0.96
C GLU A 33 22.34 -11.97 -0.77
N GLU A 34 22.64 -13.25 -0.97
CA GLU A 34 21.70 -14.37 -0.78
C GLU A 34 20.37 -14.23 -1.54
N CYS A 35 20.40 -13.69 -2.76
CA CYS A 35 19.20 -13.46 -3.57
C CYS A 35 18.17 -12.53 -2.91
N THR A 36 18.61 -11.53 -2.16
CA THR A 36 17.78 -10.49 -1.59
C THR A 36 17.65 -9.30 -2.53
N LEU A 37 16.62 -8.45 -2.30
CA LEU A 37 16.38 -7.22 -3.06
C LEU A 37 16.21 -7.46 -4.57
N PRO A 38 15.20 -8.23 -4.98
CA PRO A 38 14.96 -8.54 -6.38
C PRO A 38 14.59 -7.28 -7.17
N VAL A 39 15.12 -7.17 -8.38
CA VAL A 39 14.70 -6.20 -9.39
C VAL A 39 14.42 -6.96 -10.69
N ILE A 40 13.55 -6.40 -11.51
CA ILE A 40 13.18 -6.97 -12.80
C ILE A 40 13.83 -6.11 -13.88
N ILE A 41 14.59 -6.73 -14.74
CA ILE A 41 15.28 -6.08 -15.86
C ILE A 41 14.86 -6.72 -17.18
N SER A 42 15.19 -6.07 -18.30
CA SER A 42 14.95 -6.65 -19.62
C SER A 42 15.94 -7.77 -19.89
N SER A 43 15.45 -8.89 -20.41
CA SER A 43 16.30 -10.01 -20.88
C SER A 43 17.07 -9.70 -22.17
N SER A 44 16.70 -8.61 -22.87
CA SER A 44 17.36 -8.20 -24.12
C SER A 44 18.69 -7.46 -23.92
N LEU A 45 19.02 -7.11 -22.66
CA LEU A 45 20.27 -6.43 -22.34
C LEU A 45 21.46 -7.39 -22.50
N ASN A 46 22.56 -6.90 -23.08
CA ASN A 46 23.81 -7.64 -23.10
C ASN A 46 24.51 -7.57 -21.72
N ASP A 47 25.53 -8.41 -21.51
CA ASP A 47 26.16 -8.52 -20.19
C ASP A 47 26.86 -7.23 -19.75
N GLU A 48 27.39 -6.44 -20.67
CA GLU A 48 28.02 -5.16 -20.36
C GLU A 48 26.97 -4.11 -19.93
N GLU A 49 25.83 -4.07 -20.59
CA GLU A 49 24.69 -3.20 -20.24
C GLU A 49 24.08 -3.60 -18.91
N LYS A 50 23.92 -4.90 -18.65
CA LYS A 50 23.46 -5.42 -17.36
C LYS A 50 24.38 -4.99 -16.23
N TYR A 51 25.71 -5.13 -16.44
CA TYR A 51 26.68 -4.75 -15.43
C TYR A 51 26.57 -3.25 -15.10
N LYS A 52 26.55 -2.39 -16.11
CA LYS A 52 26.40 -0.93 -15.93
C LYS A 52 25.08 -0.57 -15.23
N LEU A 53 23.99 -1.22 -15.62
CA LEU A 53 22.67 -1.01 -14.98
C LEU A 53 22.70 -1.42 -13.51
N LEU A 54 23.26 -2.58 -13.20
CA LEU A 54 23.36 -3.08 -11.83
C LEU A 54 24.22 -2.19 -10.94
N ASP A 55 25.28 -1.63 -11.48
CA ASP A 55 26.16 -0.71 -10.76
C ASP A 55 25.40 0.55 -10.33
N VAL A 56 24.67 1.17 -11.27
CA VAL A 56 23.79 2.31 -10.98
C VAL A 56 22.70 1.95 -9.96
N LEU A 57 22.04 0.80 -10.12
CA LEU A 57 20.98 0.38 -9.21
C LEU A 57 21.50 0.11 -7.79
N LYS A 58 22.73 -0.38 -7.66
CA LYS A 58 23.40 -0.57 -6.37
C LYS A 58 23.76 0.76 -5.71
N GLU A 59 24.23 1.73 -6.48
CA GLU A 59 24.53 3.08 -5.99
C GLU A 59 23.27 3.75 -5.45
N TYR A 60 22.15 3.66 -6.18
CA TYR A 60 20.87 4.26 -5.80
C TYR A 60 19.90 3.29 -5.09
N LYS A 61 20.41 2.25 -4.46
CA LYS A 61 19.63 1.26 -3.72
C LYS A 61 18.64 1.87 -2.71
N GLY A 62 19.02 3.00 -2.10
CA GLY A 62 18.15 3.72 -1.14
C GLY A 62 16.92 4.41 -1.76
N ALA A 63 16.87 4.55 -3.08
CA ALA A 63 15.72 5.10 -3.80
C ALA A 63 14.69 4.04 -4.19
N LEU A 64 15.05 2.76 -4.07
CA LEU A 64 14.17 1.63 -4.34
C LEU A 64 13.52 1.15 -3.05
N GLY A 65 12.26 0.73 -3.12
CA GLY A 65 11.52 0.17 -1.99
C GLY A 65 11.07 -1.25 -2.27
N TRP A 66 11.37 -2.19 -1.39
CA TRP A 66 10.91 -3.59 -1.46
C TRP A 66 9.83 -3.89 -0.43
N THR A 67 9.78 -3.09 0.64
CA THR A 67 8.79 -3.24 1.72
C THR A 67 8.04 -1.92 1.95
N ILE A 68 6.89 -2.02 2.60
CA ILE A 68 6.11 -0.81 2.98
C ILE A 68 6.94 0.10 3.90
N ALA A 69 7.82 -0.46 4.73
CA ALA A 69 8.70 0.29 5.62
C ALA A 69 9.75 1.14 4.88
N ASP A 70 10.04 0.83 3.61
CA ASP A 70 10.97 1.59 2.80
C ASP A 70 10.34 2.89 2.26
N ILE A 71 9.01 3.04 2.33
CA ILE A 71 8.31 4.27 1.98
C ILE A 71 8.56 5.30 3.07
N LYS A 72 9.51 6.17 2.83
CA LYS A 72 9.81 7.29 3.74
C LYS A 72 8.77 8.39 3.52
N GLY A 73 8.10 8.81 4.60
CA GLY A 73 7.28 10.01 4.59
C GLY A 73 8.13 11.29 4.45
N ILE A 74 7.48 12.37 4.02
CA ILE A 74 8.09 13.70 4.08
C ILE A 74 8.04 14.19 5.54
N ASN A 75 9.12 14.79 6.01
CA ASN A 75 9.15 15.38 7.35
C ASN A 75 8.04 16.45 7.46
N PRO A 76 7.15 16.39 8.47
CA PRO A 76 6.10 17.40 8.66
C PRO A 76 6.59 18.83 8.79
N VAL A 77 7.87 19.03 9.19
CA VAL A 77 8.50 20.36 9.23
C VAL A 77 8.75 20.90 7.83
N ASP A 78 9.07 20.03 6.86
CA ASP A 78 9.36 20.42 5.48
C ASP A 78 8.08 20.62 4.67
N CYS A 79 7.12 19.72 4.83
CA CYS A 79 5.84 19.78 4.12
C CYS A 79 4.74 19.04 4.87
N MET A 80 3.63 19.70 5.07
CA MET A 80 2.42 19.11 5.64
C MET A 80 1.20 19.47 4.80
N HIS A 81 0.38 18.48 4.47
CA HIS A 81 -0.86 18.70 3.75
C HIS A 81 -1.94 19.20 4.70
N TYR A 82 -2.41 20.42 4.47
CA TYR A 82 -3.53 20.99 5.20
C TYR A 82 -4.85 20.76 4.46
N ILE A 83 -5.83 20.22 5.17
CA ILE A 83 -7.19 20.06 4.67
C ILE A 83 -8.01 21.26 5.14
N HIS A 84 -8.31 22.14 4.20
CA HIS A 84 -9.15 23.31 4.49
C HIS A 84 -10.63 22.91 4.46
N LEU A 85 -11.29 23.07 5.60
CA LEU A 85 -12.71 22.78 5.74
C LEU A 85 -13.54 24.05 5.55
N ASP A 86 -14.82 23.87 5.20
CA ASP A 86 -15.79 24.94 5.19
C ASP A 86 -16.05 25.48 6.61
N GLU A 87 -16.39 26.76 6.74
CA GLU A 87 -16.57 27.42 8.04
C GLU A 87 -17.66 26.76 8.91
N ASN A 88 -18.67 26.19 8.27
CA ASN A 88 -19.77 25.50 8.94
C ASN A 88 -19.57 23.97 9.03
N ALA A 89 -18.37 23.48 8.75
CA ALA A 89 -18.06 22.05 8.78
C ALA A 89 -18.24 21.50 10.21
N LYS A 90 -19.14 20.53 10.36
CA LYS A 90 -19.34 19.83 11.62
C LYS A 90 -18.58 18.51 11.59
N PRO A 91 -17.68 18.27 12.55
CA PRO A 91 -16.99 17.00 12.66
C PRO A 91 -17.97 15.83 12.80
N THR A 92 -17.64 14.72 12.18
CA THR A 92 -18.49 13.52 12.21
C THR A 92 -17.70 12.34 12.76
N ARG A 93 -18.25 11.71 13.80
CA ARG A 93 -17.71 10.46 14.36
C ARG A 93 -18.67 9.33 14.03
N GLU A 94 -18.23 8.42 13.18
CA GLU A 94 -19.02 7.25 12.81
C GLU A 94 -18.58 6.03 13.60
N MET A 95 -19.54 5.24 14.05
CA MET A 95 -19.24 4.01 14.77
C MET A 95 -18.74 2.93 13.82
N GLN A 96 -17.81 2.12 14.27
CA GLN A 96 -17.33 0.97 13.50
C GLN A 96 -18.46 -0.02 13.24
N CYS A 97 -18.64 -0.40 11.98
CA CYS A 97 -19.57 -1.45 11.58
C CYS A 97 -19.15 -2.81 12.15
N ARG A 98 -20.12 -3.66 12.46
CA ARG A 98 -19.84 -5.05 12.88
C ARG A 98 -19.28 -5.82 11.68
N LEU A 99 -18.02 -6.20 11.76
CA LEU A 99 -17.38 -7.03 10.75
C LEU A 99 -17.55 -8.52 11.11
N HIS A 100 -17.71 -9.35 10.09
CA HIS A 100 -17.62 -10.81 10.24
C HIS A 100 -16.25 -11.20 10.84
N PRO A 101 -16.15 -12.27 11.66
CA PRO A 101 -14.91 -12.66 12.32
C PRO A 101 -13.69 -12.76 11.38
N ASN A 102 -13.87 -13.37 10.21
CA ASN A 102 -12.80 -13.49 9.21
C ASN A 102 -12.34 -12.13 8.68
N MET A 103 -13.26 -11.16 8.53
CA MET A 103 -12.93 -9.80 8.10
C MET A 103 -12.21 -9.03 9.21
N LYS A 104 -12.55 -9.26 10.48
CA LYS A 104 -11.82 -8.66 11.62
C LYS A 104 -10.34 -9.05 11.59
N GLU A 105 -10.05 -10.33 11.32
CA GLU A 105 -8.65 -10.78 11.27
C GLU A 105 -7.90 -10.17 10.08
N VAL A 106 -8.54 -10.06 8.92
CA VAL A 106 -7.96 -9.36 7.76
C VAL A 106 -7.63 -7.91 8.10
N VAL A 107 -8.55 -7.20 8.74
CA VAL A 107 -8.33 -5.80 9.18
C VAL A 107 -7.21 -5.73 10.18
N ARG A 108 -7.22 -6.61 11.20
CA ARG A 108 -6.19 -6.67 12.24
C ARG A 108 -4.80 -6.81 11.65
N ILE A 109 -4.60 -7.79 10.76
CA ILE A 109 -3.31 -8.03 10.10
C ILE A 109 -2.86 -6.80 9.30
N LYS A 110 -3.78 -6.17 8.56
CA LYS A 110 -3.47 -4.98 7.75
C LYS A 110 -3.11 -3.77 8.60
N VAL A 111 -3.87 -3.52 9.67
CA VAL A 111 -3.62 -2.40 10.59
C VAL A 111 -2.29 -2.59 11.31
N LEU A 112 -1.99 -3.79 11.82
CA LEU A 112 -0.70 -4.06 12.46
C LEU A 112 0.46 -3.85 11.47
N LYS A 113 0.34 -4.33 10.24
CA LYS A 113 1.37 -4.12 9.21
C LYS A 113 1.61 -2.63 8.91
N GLN A 114 0.57 -1.81 8.89
CA GLN A 114 0.70 -0.36 8.67
C GLN A 114 1.28 0.36 9.90
N LEU A 115 0.90 -0.10 11.10
CA LEU A 115 1.43 0.43 12.36
C LEU A 115 2.93 0.13 12.49
N ASP A 116 3.32 -1.13 12.23
CA ASP A 116 4.72 -1.56 12.27
C ASP A 116 5.58 -0.82 11.23
N ALA A 117 5.00 -0.49 10.08
CA ALA A 117 5.64 0.31 9.05
C ALA A 117 5.67 1.83 9.35
N GLY A 118 5.05 2.27 10.45
CA GLY A 118 4.99 3.70 10.80
C GLY A 118 4.10 4.56 9.89
N ILE A 119 3.24 3.94 9.06
CA ILE A 119 2.32 4.66 8.16
C ILE A 119 1.14 5.25 8.94
N ILE A 120 0.71 4.55 9.98
CA ILE A 120 -0.36 4.98 10.87
C ILE A 120 0.14 4.98 12.32
N TYR A 121 -0.52 5.74 13.16
CA TYR A 121 -0.24 5.81 14.59
C TYR A 121 -1.54 5.88 15.39
N LEU A 122 -1.47 5.52 16.67
CA LEU A 122 -2.60 5.55 17.58
C LEU A 122 -2.85 6.97 18.07
N ILE A 123 -4.10 7.41 18.02
CA ILE A 123 -4.55 8.65 18.63
C ILE A 123 -5.71 8.34 19.59
N SER A 124 -5.76 9.07 20.70
CA SER A 124 -6.78 8.89 21.73
C SER A 124 -8.07 9.65 21.42
N ASP A 125 -7.95 10.76 20.72
CA ASP A 125 -9.09 11.62 20.39
C ASP A 125 -8.98 12.16 18.96
N SER A 126 -10.09 12.06 18.22
CA SER A 126 -10.23 12.62 16.89
C SER A 126 -11.63 13.15 16.70
N SER A 127 -11.74 14.33 16.14
CA SER A 127 -13.04 14.93 15.78
C SER A 127 -13.66 14.26 14.55
N TRP A 128 -12.82 13.68 13.67
CA TRP A 128 -13.25 12.97 12.47
C TRP A 128 -12.94 11.49 12.61
N VAL A 129 -13.97 10.65 12.56
CA VAL A 129 -13.82 9.19 12.64
C VAL A 129 -14.66 8.53 11.56
N SER A 130 -14.04 7.68 10.76
CA SER A 130 -14.69 6.89 9.71
C SER A 130 -14.56 5.39 10.02
N PRO A 131 -15.59 4.59 9.76
CA PRO A 131 -15.51 3.15 9.92
C PRO A 131 -14.58 2.56 8.87
N VAL A 132 -13.84 1.53 9.27
CA VAL A 132 -13.03 0.73 8.37
C VAL A 132 -13.93 -0.16 7.53
N GLN A 133 -13.77 -0.10 6.21
CA GLN A 133 -14.50 -0.94 5.25
C GLN A 133 -13.55 -1.96 4.62
N VAL A 134 -14.08 -3.14 4.35
CA VAL A 134 -13.33 -4.23 3.70
C VAL A 134 -14.01 -4.55 2.38
N VAL A 135 -13.24 -4.43 1.29
CA VAL A 135 -13.71 -4.65 -0.08
C VAL A 135 -12.90 -5.77 -0.72
N PRO A 136 -13.53 -6.71 -1.42
CA PRO A 136 -12.79 -7.75 -2.14
C PRO A 136 -11.94 -7.13 -3.24
N LYS A 137 -10.67 -7.52 -3.27
CA LYS A 137 -9.75 -7.17 -4.35
C LYS A 137 -9.93 -8.18 -5.49
N THR A 138 -10.48 -7.72 -6.60
CA THR A 138 -10.65 -8.55 -7.80
C THR A 138 -9.49 -8.32 -8.76
N SER A 139 -8.92 -9.40 -9.28
CA SER A 139 -7.99 -9.32 -10.42
C SER A 139 -8.79 -9.15 -11.72
N GLY A 140 -8.09 -9.07 -12.85
CA GLY A 140 -8.72 -9.04 -14.18
C GLY A 140 -9.70 -10.19 -14.40
N VAL A 141 -10.37 -10.18 -15.55
CA VAL A 141 -11.31 -11.23 -15.94
C VAL A 141 -10.53 -12.50 -16.23
N THR A 142 -10.87 -13.58 -15.54
CA THR A 142 -10.46 -14.95 -15.85
C THR A 142 -11.64 -15.73 -16.36
N VAL A 143 -11.41 -16.79 -17.13
CA VAL A 143 -12.46 -17.62 -17.69
C VAL A 143 -12.56 -18.89 -16.86
N VAL A 144 -13.75 -19.19 -16.37
CA VAL A 144 -14.05 -20.39 -15.59
C VAL A 144 -15.09 -21.23 -16.37
N ILE A 145 -14.86 -22.53 -16.38
CA ILE A 145 -15.79 -23.48 -17.01
C ILE A 145 -16.92 -23.76 -16.02
N ASN A 146 -18.17 -23.55 -16.44
CA ASN A 146 -19.35 -23.91 -15.63
C ASN A 146 -19.67 -25.42 -15.72
N ALA A 147 -20.72 -25.85 -15.02
CA ALA A 147 -21.18 -27.23 -15.03
C ALA A 147 -21.67 -27.70 -16.42
N ASP A 148 -22.02 -26.76 -17.30
CA ASP A 148 -22.50 -27.02 -18.67
C ASP A 148 -21.37 -26.95 -19.71
N ASN A 149 -20.10 -26.89 -19.24
CA ASN A 149 -18.90 -26.82 -20.06
C ASN A 149 -18.76 -25.50 -20.88
N GLU A 150 -19.45 -24.43 -20.46
CA GLU A 150 -19.35 -23.11 -21.08
C GLU A 150 -18.31 -22.25 -20.39
N LEU A 151 -17.62 -21.43 -21.17
CA LEU A 151 -16.59 -20.49 -20.68
C LEU A 151 -17.23 -19.19 -20.18
N ILE A 152 -17.32 -19.02 -18.85
CA ILE A 152 -17.90 -17.83 -18.25
C ILE A 152 -16.78 -16.90 -17.79
N PRO A 153 -16.75 -15.63 -18.25
CA PRO A 153 -15.82 -14.64 -17.77
C PRO A 153 -16.15 -14.28 -16.31
N THR A 154 -15.25 -14.61 -15.40
CA THR A 154 -15.44 -14.40 -13.95
C THR A 154 -14.30 -13.57 -13.38
N ARG A 155 -14.61 -12.69 -12.43
CA ARG A 155 -13.61 -11.95 -11.67
C ARG A 155 -13.30 -12.69 -10.39
N VAL A 156 -12.09 -13.23 -10.31
CA VAL A 156 -11.61 -13.94 -9.11
C VAL A 156 -11.18 -12.95 -8.05
N THR A 157 -11.66 -13.17 -6.83
CA THR A 157 -11.19 -12.41 -5.66
C THR A 157 -9.79 -12.87 -5.26
N THR A 158 -8.80 -11.99 -5.39
CA THR A 158 -7.40 -12.29 -5.06
C THR A 158 -7.02 -11.92 -3.64
N GLY A 159 -7.88 -11.23 -2.91
CA GLY A 159 -7.63 -10.78 -1.54
C GLY A 159 -8.63 -9.74 -1.08
N TRP A 160 -8.26 -9.01 -0.04
CA TRP A 160 -9.08 -7.97 0.57
C TRP A 160 -8.35 -6.65 0.64
N CYS A 161 -9.06 -5.56 0.35
CA CYS A 161 -8.60 -4.20 0.58
C CYS A 161 -9.29 -3.62 1.81
N VAL A 162 -8.51 -2.98 2.67
CA VAL A 162 -9.03 -2.17 3.77
C VAL A 162 -9.11 -0.73 3.28
N CYS A 163 -10.30 -0.15 3.31
CA CYS A 163 -10.59 1.18 2.80
C CYS A 163 -11.09 2.09 3.92
N ILE A 164 -10.77 3.36 3.83
CA ILE A 164 -11.28 4.41 4.70
C ILE A 164 -12.28 5.23 3.89
N ASP A 165 -13.44 5.54 4.46
CA ASP A 165 -14.46 6.33 3.78
C ASP A 165 -14.26 7.82 4.05
N TYR A 166 -13.73 8.52 3.08
CA TYR A 166 -13.51 9.97 3.13
C TYR A 166 -14.69 10.80 2.60
N ARG A 167 -15.81 10.19 2.18
CA ARG A 167 -16.91 10.94 1.52
C ARG A 167 -17.43 12.10 2.36
N LYS A 168 -17.62 11.89 3.67
CA LYS A 168 -18.09 12.94 4.59
C LYS A 168 -17.08 14.06 4.79
N LEU A 169 -15.81 13.72 4.93
CA LEU A 169 -14.73 14.71 5.01
C LEU A 169 -14.61 15.49 3.70
N ASN A 170 -14.63 14.80 2.57
CA ASN A 170 -14.52 15.42 1.25
C ASN A 170 -15.70 16.35 0.93
N SER A 171 -16.91 16.08 1.45
CA SER A 171 -18.08 16.92 1.20
C SER A 171 -17.98 18.30 1.84
N VAL A 172 -17.20 18.44 2.90
CA VAL A 172 -16.97 19.70 3.63
C VAL A 172 -15.56 20.27 3.42
N THR A 173 -14.76 19.62 2.58
CA THR A 173 -13.43 20.10 2.22
C THR A 173 -13.53 21.12 1.10
N ARG A 174 -12.91 22.28 1.28
CA ARG A 174 -12.81 23.30 0.23
C ARG A 174 -12.01 22.75 -0.96
N LYS A 175 -12.60 22.87 -2.15
CA LYS A 175 -11.94 22.43 -3.38
C LYS A 175 -10.80 23.40 -3.72
N ASN A 176 -9.62 22.86 -3.99
CA ASN A 176 -8.53 23.65 -4.54
C ASN A 176 -8.88 24.08 -5.96
N HIS A 177 -8.64 25.35 -6.29
CA HIS A 177 -8.80 25.88 -7.65
C HIS A 177 -7.78 25.28 -8.62
N PHE A 178 -6.64 24.84 -8.11
CA PHE A 178 -5.67 24.07 -8.88
C PHE A 178 -6.05 22.60 -8.76
N SER A 179 -6.67 22.09 -9.80
CA SER A 179 -6.96 20.66 -9.94
C SER A 179 -5.63 19.90 -10.00
N PHE A 180 -5.10 19.51 -8.84
CA PHE A 180 -4.19 18.38 -8.84
C PHE A 180 -4.99 17.21 -9.42
N THR A 181 -4.44 16.61 -10.45
CA THR A 181 -4.93 15.41 -11.11
C THR A 181 -5.64 14.55 -10.08
N ILE A 182 -6.92 14.29 -10.33
CA ILE A 182 -7.78 13.48 -9.50
C ILE A 182 -6.94 12.29 -8.99
N TYR A 183 -6.61 12.27 -7.72
CA TYR A 183 -6.20 11.04 -7.07
C TYR A 183 -7.42 10.13 -7.18
N ARG A 184 -7.50 9.38 -8.26
CA ARG A 184 -8.24 8.14 -8.25
C ARG A 184 -7.64 7.42 -7.04
N SER A 185 -8.46 7.26 -6.03
CA SER A 185 -8.15 6.40 -4.92
C SER A 185 -7.60 5.10 -5.52
N ASN A 186 -6.28 5.01 -5.59
CA ASN A 186 -5.65 3.76 -5.92
C ASN A 186 -5.99 2.84 -4.76
N VAL A 187 -6.99 2.05 -4.99
CA VAL A 187 -7.31 0.89 -4.17
C VAL A 187 -6.10 -0.02 -4.33
N TRP A 188 -5.24 -0.02 -3.30
CA TRP A 188 -4.09 -0.92 -3.18
C TRP A 188 -4.55 -2.33 -2.86
#